data_2f08c89ebb7bc91f9ef9ec9bedcb71f1
#
_entry.id   2f08c89ebb7bc91f9ef9ec9bedcb71f1
#
_cell.length_a   1.000
_cell.length_b   1.000
_cell.length_c   1.000
_cell.angle_alpha   90.00
_cell.angle_beta   90.00
_cell.angle_gamma   90.00
#
_symmetry.space_group_name_H-M   'P 1'
#
loop_
_entity.id
_entity.type
_entity.pdbx_description
1 polymer ?
#
loop_
_entity_poly.entity_id
_entity_poly.type
_entity_poly.pdbx_seq_one_letter_code
_entity_poly.pdbx_strand_id
1 'polypeptide(L)'
;VEAIKSAEEFKTVTGGEAPVIVKFYADWCPDCKVMNMFIGDVIKDYPQYKWYEINSDAFRAIADENQVMGIPSLLVFQNGEKKAHLHSANAKSPEEVREFLNHVVL
;
A
#
# COMPACT_ATOMS: atom_id res chain seq x y z
N VAL A 1 -4.49 8.05 6.38
CA VAL A 1 -4.61 6.73 5.76
C VAL A 1 -5.96 6.13 6.14
N GLU A 2 -6.79 5.87 5.15
CA GLU A 2 -8.13 5.31 5.38
C GLU A 2 -8.09 3.79 5.31
N ALA A 3 -8.81 3.13 6.20
CA ALA A 3 -8.91 1.68 6.20
C ALA A 3 -9.95 1.20 5.18
N ILE A 4 -9.57 0.21 4.38
CA ILE A 4 -10.48 -0.46 3.46
C ILE A 4 -11.19 -1.57 4.25
N LYS A 5 -12.52 -1.55 4.25
CA LYS A 5 -13.33 -2.40 5.12
C LYS A 5 -14.13 -3.48 4.39
N SER A 6 -14.07 -3.50 3.07
CA SER A 6 -14.77 -4.51 2.26
C SER A 6 -14.07 -4.73 0.93
N ALA A 7 -14.33 -5.87 0.31
CA ALA A 7 -13.81 -6.17 -1.03
C ALA A 7 -14.36 -5.19 -2.06
N GLU A 8 -15.62 -4.76 -1.90
CA GLU A 8 -16.23 -3.78 -2.80
C GLU A 8 -15.53 -2.43 -2.70
N GLU A 9 -15.20 -2.01 -1.47
CA GLU A 9 -14.47 -0.77 -1.24
C GLU A 9 -13.09 -0.82 -1.90
N PHE A 10 -12.40 -1.96 -1.79
CA PHE A 10 -11.12 -2.15 -2.44
C PHE A 10 -11.22 -1.92 -3.95
N LYS A 11 -12.22 -2.51 -4.59
CA LYS A 11 -12.46 -2.32 -6.03
C LYS A 11 -12.72 -0.86 -6.38
N THR A 12 -13.53 -0.20 -5.57
CA THR A 12 -13.89 1.20 -5.80
C THR A 12 -12.66 2.11 -5.71
N VAL A 13 -11.87 1.98 -4.63
CA VAL A 13 -10.74 2.88 -4.42
C VAL A 13 -9.60 2.63 -5.40
N THR A 14 -9.41 1.39 -5.85
CA THR A 14 -8.35 1.08 -6.81
C THR A 14 -8.75 1.30 -8.25
N GLY A 15 -10.05 1.44 -8.52
CA GLY A 15 -10.59 1.56 -9.88
C GLY A 15 -10.62 2.97 -10.44
N GLY A 16 -10.31 3.99 -9.64
CA GLY A 16 -10.40 5.38 -10.06
C GLY A 16 -9.24 5.83 -10.94
N GLU A 17 -9.42 7.00 -11.56
CA GLU A 17 -8.39 7.59 -12.42
C GLU A 17 -7.22 8.13 -11.62
N ALA A 18 -7.45 8.62 -10.42
CA ALA A 18 -6.40 9.12 -9.56
C ALA A 18 -5.63 7.94 -8.96
N PRO A 19 -4.28 8.00 -8.95
CA PRO A 19 -3.51 6.90 -8.39
C PRO A 19 -3.67 6.83 -6.87
N VAL A 20 -3.73 5.61 -6.35
CA VAL A 20 -3.82 5.36 -4.92
C VAL A 20 -2.73 4.40 -4.49
N ILE A 21 -2.34 4.49 -3.22
CA ILE A 21 -1.43 3.53 -2.61
C ILE A 21 -2.21 2.77 -1.56
N VAL A 22 -2.09 1.44 -1.58
CA VAL A 22 -2.70 0.57 -0.57
C VAL A 22 -1.59 -0.11 0.22
N LYS A 23 -1.57 0.11 1.52
CA LYS A 23 -0.65 -0.57 2.44
C LYS A 23 -1.33 -1.83 2.95
N PHE A 24 -0.72 -2.97 2.65
CA PHE A 24 -1.17 -4.25 3.19
C PHE A 24 -0.43 -4.50 4.51
N TYR A 25 -1.18 -4.80 5.56
CA TYR A 25 -0.65 -4.93 6.91
C TYR A 25 -1.35 -6.06 7.69
N ALA A 26 -0.86 -6.35 8.87
CA ALA A 26 -1.56 -7.18 9.86
C ALA A 26 -1.28 -6.64 11.26
N ASP A 27 -2.17 -6.93 12.20
CA ASP A 27 -2.08 -6.40 13.55
C ASP A 27 -0.86 -6.94 14.33
N TRP A 28 -0.44 -8.16 14.02
CA TRP A 28 0.68 -8.82 14.69
C TRP A 28 2.05 -8.45 14.13
N CYS A 29 2.10 -7.69 13.06
CA CYS A 29 3.30 -7.48 12.24
C CYS A 29 4.22 -6.39 12.82
N PRO A 30 5.40 -6.75 13.37
CA PRO A 30 6.33 -5.74 13.90
C PRO A 30 6.83 -4.75 12.85
N ASP A 31 7.13 -5.22 11.64
CA ASP A 31 7.61 -4.34 10.57
C ASP A 31 6.52 -3.36 10.11
N CYS A 32 5.25 -3.74 10.21
CA CYS A 32 4.14 -2.83 9.92
C CYS A 32 4.11 -1.69 10.94
N LYS A 33 4.39 -1.99 12.20
CA LYS A 33 4.46 -0.97 13.27
C LYS A 33 5.63 -0.02 13.05
N VAL A 34 6.77 -0.55 12.58
CA VAL A 34 7.92 0.28 12.23
C VAL A 34 7.56 1.24 11.10
N MET A 35 6.91 0.75 10.06
CA MET A 35 6.46 1.61 8.95
C MET A 35 5.51 2.70 9.46
N ASN A 36 4.59 2.38 10.36
CA ASN A 36 3.67 3.37 10.91
C ASN A 36 4.39 4.53 11.60
N MET A 37 5.60 4.30 12.10
CA MET A 37 6.38 5.34 12.77
C MET A 37 6.97 6.38 11.81
N PHE A 38 7.18 6.01 10.54
CA PHE A 38 7.82 6.93 9.59
C PHE A 38 6.95 7.31 8.38
N ILE A 39 5.89 6.53 8.09
CA ILE A 39 5.16 6.70 6.82
C ILE A 39 4.44 8.05 6.74
N GLY A 40 4.05 8.63 7.87
CA GLY A 40 3.37 9.93 7.89
C GLY A 40 4.17 11.03 7.21
N ASP A 41 5.48 11.07 7.44
CA ASP A 41 6.35 12.06 6.82
C ASP A 41 6.48 11.81 5.31
N VAL A 42 6.51 10.56 4.90
CA VAL A 42 6.56 10.22 3.47
C VAL A 42 5.26 10.65 2.78
N ILE A 43 4.12 10.36 3.39
CA ILE A 43 2.81 10.71 2.83
C ILE A 43 2.72 12.19 2.50
N LYS A 44 3.25 13.04 3.36
CA LYS A 44 3.21 14.50 3.16
C LYS A 44 3.92 14.95 1.91
N ASP A 45 4.94 14.20 1.48
CA ASP A 45 5.76 14.57 0.33
C ASP A 45 5.22 14.01 -0.99
N TYR A 46 4.16 13.21 -0.94
CA TYR A 46 3.57 12.59 -2.13
C TYR A 46 2.06 12.84 -2.16
N PRO A 47 1.62 14.11 -2.21
CA PRO A 47 0.20 14.46 -2.14
C PRO A 47 -0.60 14.05 -3.38
N GLN A 48 0.06 13.63 -4.45
CA GLN A 48 -0.60 13.13 -5.65
C GLN A 48 -1.27 11.78 -5.44
N TYR A 49 -0.88 11.05 -4.39
CA TYR A 49 -1.49 9.76 -4.07
C TYR A 49 -2.45 9.90 -2.90
N LYS A 50 -3.58 9.20 -2.97
CA LYS A 50 -4.41 8.95 -1.79
C LYS A 50 -3.97 7.62 -1.19
N TRP A 51 -3.82 7.59 0.14
CA TRP A 51 -3.27 6.44 0.85
C TRP A 51 -4.36 5.68 1.60
N TYR A 52 -4.37 4.38 1.42
CA TYR A 52 -5.29 3.46 2.09
C TYR A 52 -4.51 2.35 2.76
N GLU A 53 -5.17 1.63 3.66
CA GLU A 53 -4.60 0.42 4.23
C GLU A 53 -5.65 -0.67 4.27
N ILE A 54 -5.19 -1.93 4.19
CA ILE A 54 -6.07 -3.10 4.22
C ILE A 54 -5.39 -4.19 5.04
N ASN A 55 -6.17 -4.84 5.90
CA ASN A 55 -5.67 -5.94 6.72
C ASN A 55 -5.58 -7.21 5.88
N SER A 56 -4.37 -7.72 5.69
CA SER A 56 -4.12 -8.90 4.86
C SER A 56 -4.76 -10.18 5.42
N ASP A 57 -4.85 -10.29 6.74
CA ASP A 57 -5.45 -11.47 7.35
C ASP A 57 -6.96 -11.47 7.18
N ALA A 58 -7.60 -10.31 7.28
CA ALA A 58 -9.04 -10.17 7.08
C ALA A 58 -9.43 -10.32 5.61
N PHE A 59 -8.53 -9.96 4.68
CA PHE A 59 -8.78 -9.97 3.24
C PHE A 59 -7.73 -10.79 2.51
N ARG A 60 -7.58 -12.04 2.93
CA ARG A 60 -6.55 -12.94 2.40
C ARG A 60 -6.64 -13.14 0.89
N ALA A 61 -7.85 -13.27 0.35
CA ALA A 61 -8.02 -13.47 -1.08
C ALA A 61 -7.51 -12.27 -1.88
N ILE A 62 -7.75 -11.05 -1.40
CA ILE A 62 -7.26 -9.83 -2.06
C ILE A 62 -5.74 -9.78 -2.01
N ALA A 63 -5.15 -10.12 -0.86
CA ALA A 63 -3.69 -10.15 -0.73
C ALA A 63 -3.08 -11.17 -1.69
N ASP A 64 -3.65 -12.37 -1.76
CA ASP A 64 -3.15 -13.44 -2.63
C ASP A 64 -3.29 -13.08 -4.11
N GLU A 65 -4.43 -12.50 -4.51
CA GLU A 65 -4.69 -12.08 -5.88
C GLU A 65 -3.71 -11.01 -6.35
N ASN A 66 -3.18 -10.22 -5.42
CA ASN A 66 -2.25 -9.14 -5.72
C ASN A 66 -0.80 -9.50 -5.42
N GLN A 67 -0.51 -10.77 -5.20
CA GLN A 67 0.84 -11.29 -4.97
C GLN A 67 1.52 -10.66 -3.75
N VAL A 68 0.75 -10.41 -2.70
CA VAL A 68 1.30 -9.89 -1.44
C VAL A 68 1.84 -11.08 -0.65
N MET A 69 3.16 -11.27 -0.72
CA MET A 69 3.85 -12.41 -0.10
C MET A 69 4.36 -12.08 1.30
N GLY A 70 4.51 -10.81 1.61
CA GLY A 70 4.98 -10.34 2.91
C GLY A 70 4.39 -8.99 3.24
N ILE A 71 4.48 -8.60 4.49
CA ILE A 71 3.93 -7.34 4.99
C ILE A 71 4.96 -6.61 5.84
N PRO A 72 4.93 -5.25 5.85
CA PRO A 72 4.04 -4.42 5.05
C PRO A 72 4.43 -4.43 3.57
N SER A 73 3.45 -4.33 2.69
CA SER A 73 3.68 -4.12 1.26
C SER A 73 2.89 -2.90 0.80
N LEU A 74 3.46 -2.15 -0.13
CA LEU A 74 2.81 -0.97 -0.71
C LEU A 74 2.55 -1.24 -2.19
N LEU A 75 1.28 -1.15 -2.57
CA LEU A 75 0.86 -1.36 -3.95
C LEU A 75 0.26 -0.07 -4.50
N VAL A 76 0.66 0.31 -5.69
CA VAL A 76 0.12 1.48 -6.38
C VAL A 76 -0.88 1.00 -7.41
N PHE A 77 -2.10 1.55 -7.36
CA PHE A 77 -3.17 1.23 -8.30
C PHE A 77 -3.66 2.47 -9.02
N GLN A 78 -4.07 2.27 -10.27
CA GLN A 78 -4.74 3.30 -11.05
C GLN A 78 -5.60 2.60 -12.11
N ASN A 79 -6.84 3.06 -12.26
CA ASN A 79 -7.78 2.50 -13.26
C ASN A 79 -7.98 0.98 -13.11
N GLY A 80 -7.94 0.48 -11.89
CA GLY A 80 -8.12 -0.94 -11.60
C GLY A 80 -6.89 -1.80 -11.83
N GLU A 81 -5.76 -1.20 -12.21
CA GLU A 81 -4.52 -1.93 -12.48
C GLU A 81 -3.48 -1.68 -11.39
N LYS A 82 -2.74 -2.72 -11.03
CA LYS A 82 -1.57 -2.59 -10.17
C LYS A 82 -0.42 -2.03 -11.00
N LYS A 83 0.00 -0.80 -10.70
CA LYS A 83 1.05 -0.11 -11.45
C LYS A 83 2.44 -0.36 -10.87
N ALA A 84 2.53 -0.59 -9.57
CA ALA A 84 3.81 -0.81 -8.91
C ALA A 84 3.59 -1.57 -7.61
N HIS A 85 4.64 -2.24 -7.13
CA HIS A 85 4.56 -3.08 -5.95
C HIS A 85 5.89 -2.99 -5.19
N LEU A 86 5.86 -2.43 -3.99
CA LEU A 86 7.02 -2.43 -3.10
C LEU A 86 6.85 -3.60 -2.12
N HIS A 87 7.66 -4.64 -2.33
CA HIS A 87 7.63 -5.83 -1.50
C HIS A 87 8.22 -5.56 -0.12
N SER A 88 7.76 -6.28 0.89
CA SER A 88 8.10 -6.02 2.29
C SER A 88 9.61 -6.03 2.57
N ALA A 89 10.36 -6.86 1.87
CA ALA A 89 11.82 -6.93 2.04
C ALA A 89 12.50 -5.58 1.73
N ASN A 90 11.88 -4.76 0.89
CA ASN A 90 12.42 -3.47 0.44
C ASN A 90 11.64 -2.28 0.98
N ALA A 91 10.82 -2.49 2.02
CA ALA A 91 9.94 -1.47 2.58
C ALA A 91 10.28 -1.22 4.06
N LYS A 92 11.56 -1.21 4.40
CA LYS A 92 12.00 -1.19 5.80
C LYS A 92 12.38 0.19 6.33
N SER A 93 12.53 1.17 5.43
CA SER A 93 12.95 2.51 5.81
C SER A 93 12.24 3.56 4.97
N PRO A 94 12.16 4.81 5.45
CA PRO A 94 11.58 5.89 4.64
C PRO A 94 12.34 6.09 3.32
N GLU A 95 13.66 5.91 3.32
CA GLU A 95 14.47 6.04 2.11
C GLU A 95 14.06 5.04 1.04
N GLU A 96 13.83 3.79 1.43
CA GLU A 96 13.39 2.76 0.49
C GLU A 96 12.01 3.08 -0.10
N VAL A 97 11.10 3.57 0.73
CA VAL A 97 9.76 3.95 0.26
C VAL A 97 9.84 5.13 -0.69
N ARG A 98 10.64 6.16 -0.36
CA ARG A 98 10.82 7.34 -1.23
C ARG A 98 11.45 6.96 -2.56
N GLU A 99 12.46 6.10 -2.55
CA GLU A 99 13.11 5.60 -3.76
C GLU A 99 12.09 4.90 -4.66
N PHE A 100 11.27 4.04 -4.08
CA PHE A 100 10.21 3.36 -4.80
C PHE A 100 9.24 4.36 -5.45
N LEU A 101 8.74 5.31 -4.67
CA LEU A 101 7.73 6.26 -5.15
C LEU A 101 8.28 7.18 -6.23
N ASN A 102 9.57 7.52 -6.17
CA ASN A 102 10.21 8.36 -7.18
C ASN A 102 10.36 7.67 -8.53
N HIS A 103 10.22 6.35 -8.58
CA HIS A 103 10.40 5.58 -9.81
C HIS A 103 9.09 4.93 -10.31
N VAL A 104 7.96 5.22 -9.69
CA VAL A 104 6.66 4.70 -10.16
C VAL A 104 6.31 5.32 -11.51
N VAL A 105 5.93 4.48 -12.46
CA VAL A 105 5.45 4.90 -13.78
C VAL A 105 3.97 4.59 -13.88
N LEU A 106 3.15 5.62 -14.08
CA LEU A 106 1.69 5.49 -14.16
C LEU A 106 1.15 5.46 -15.59
#